data_91598be3171a06df0a67b32f359196ad
#
_entry.id   91598be3171a06df0a67b32f359196ad
#
_cell.length_a   1.000
_cell.length_b   1.000
_cell.length_c   1.000
_cell.angle_alpha   90.00
_cell.angle_beta   90.00
_cell.angle_gamma   90.00
#
_symmetry.space_group_name_H-M   'P 1'
#
loop_
_entity.id
_entity.type
_entity.pdbx_description
1 polymer ?
#
loop_
_entity_poly.entity_id
_entity_poly.type
_entity_poly.pdbx_seq_one_letter_code
_entity_poly.pdbx_strand_id
1 'polypeptide(L)'
;DWSGSMSRIMLDTLKQLYNLMWFCKKVQIPFEVYAFTSCYPKFGGADPLCEAKVNQFDVDRNFSLLNMFTSKTKGKVLEKQMKTMFRIASTFGYHTYGEDRYNVPLGLNLSGTPLHETMIALHQILPSFQKDNDVQKVQCVILTDGEGHPLTYHSEHVSHYDPTKTYLGSSNSARKNCFLRCRKTGRTYSFGEGWYGSASYTDAFLKNLRDKFPNMNFIGIRLLTSGDSYSFLSTHLDGTDLINARVEWRNTKTASIKTSGYHTYFGLSSNALSNDTEFEVKEDATKADIKKAFAKTLKGKKMNKKILSEFIELVA
;
A
#
# COMPACT_ATOMS: atom_id res chain seq x y z
N ASP A 1 -3.64 2.89 1.02
CA ASP A 1 -4.86 2.11 1.17
C ASP A 1 -6.03 3.04 1.49
N TRP A 2 -7.09 2.97 0.66
CA TRP A 2 -8.32 3.76 0.83
C TRP A 2 -9.52 2.81 1.01
N SER A 3 -9.35 1.88 1.95
CA SER A 3 -10.33 0.82 2.23
C SER A 3 -11.16 1.10 3.49
N GLY A 4 -12.26 0.35 3.63
CA GLY A 4 -13.19 0.48 4.76
C GLY A 4 -12.55 0.21 6.13
N SER A 5 -11.59 -0.71 6.21
CA SER A 5 -10.85 -1.05 7.43
C SER A 5 -10.00 0.12 7.95
N MET A 6 -9.49 0.97 7.04
CA MET A 6 -8.71 2.16 7.36
C MET A 6 -9.52 3.29 8.03
N SER A 7 -10.85 3.23 8.05
CA SER A 7 -11.74 4.33 8.47
C SER A 7 -11.35 4.98 9.81
N ARG A 8 -11.04 4.16 10.81
CA ARG A 8 -10.70 4.63 12.17
C ARG A 8 -9.32 5.28 12.30
N ILE A 9 -8.41 4.96 11.38
CA ILE A 9 -7.01 5.41 11.41
C ILE A 9 -6.67 6.33 10.24
N MET A 10 -7.62 6.56 9.32
CA MET A 10 -7.42 7.33 8.10
C MET A 10 -6.92 8.76 8.38
N LEU A 11 -7.50 9.42 9.37
CA LEU A 11 -7.14 10.79 9.72
C LEU A 11 -5.69 10.91 10.20
N ASP A 12 -5.27 9.99 11.08
CA ASP A 12 -3.90 9.98 11.59
C ASP A 12 -2.90 9.55 10.51
N THR A 13 -3.31 8.64 9.63
CA THR A 13 -2.55 8.26 8.44
C THR A 13 -2.30 9.45 7.53
N LEU A 14 -3.33 10.27 7.24
CA LEU A 14 -3.16 11.48 6.43
C LEU A 14 -2.26 12.52 7.09
N LYS A 15 -2.34 12.71 8.42
CA LYS A 15 -1.42 13.60 9.13
C LYS A 15 0.04 13.20 8.90
N GLN A 16 0.36 11.91 9.02
CA GLN A 16 1.73 11.41 8.80
C GLN A 16 2.15 11.55 7.33
N LEU A 17 1.24 11.24 6.40
CA LEU A 17 1.48 11.45 4.98
C LEU A 17 1.79 12.93 4.67
N TYR A 18 1.05 13.88 5.25
CA TYR A 18 1.27 15.30 5.03
C TYR A 18 2.62 15.77 5.55
N ASN A 19 3.05 15.27 6.71
CA ASN A 19 4.39 15.56 7.23
C ASN A 19 5.47 15.09 6.24
N LEU A 20 5.33 13.88 5.69
CA LEU A 20 6.25 13.35 4.71
C LEU A 20 6.23 14.16 3.39
N MET A 21 5.04 14.53 2.91
CA MET A 21 4.90 15.34 1.69
C MET A 21 5.55 16.73 1.85
N TRP A 22 5.34 17.40 2.98
CA TRP A 22 5.98 18.68 3.26
C TRP A 22 7.50 18.56 3.37
N PHE A 23 7.98 17.49 3.99
CA PHE A 23 9.41 17.18 4.00
C PHE A 23 9.96 17.03 2.58
N CYS A 24 9.39 16.14 1.78
CA CYS A 24 9.82 15.93 0.39
C CYS A 24 9.82 17.25 -0.41
N LYS A 25 8.79 18.08 -0.20
CA LYS A 25 8.70 19.38 -0.88
C LYS A 25 9.80 20.35 -0.45
N LYS A 26 10.13 20.44 0.84
CA LYS A 26 11.21 21.28 1.36
C LYS A 26 12.58 20.89 0.81
N VAL A 27 12.85 19.59 0.69
CA VAL A 27 14.13 19.07 0.18
C VAL A 27 14.11 18.79 -1.32
N GLN A 28 13.05 19.23 -2.01
CA GLN A 28 12.88 19.11 -3.47
C GLN A 28 12.92 17.67 -3.99
N ILE A 29 12.53 16.69 -3.18
CA ILE A 29 12.33 15.32 -3.60
C ILE A 29 10.97 15.20 -4.31
N PRO A 30 10.93 14.76 -5.58
CA PRO A 30 9.67 14.55 -6.27
C PRO A 30 8.89 13.40 -5.64
N PHE A 31 7.55 13.56 -5.58
CA PHE A 31 6.67 12.51 -5.06
C PHE A 31 5.33 12.52 -5.80
N GLU A 32 4.71 11.36 -5.81
CA GLU A 32 3.31 11.15 -6.14
C GLU A 32 2.66 10.26 -5.09
N VAL A 33 1.41 10.55 -4.75
CA VAL A 33 0.63 9.80 -3.79
C VAL A 33 -0.60 9.25 -4.45
N TYR A 34 -0.73 7.94 -4.43
CA TYR A 34 -1.89 7.23 -4.95
C TYR A 34 -2.68 6.60 -3.81
N ALA A 35 -4.00 6.64 -3.91
CA ALA A 35 -4.89 5.86 -3.07
C ALA A 35 -5.54 4.76 -3.91
N PHE A 36 -5.55 3.53 -3.41
CA PHE A 36 -6.20 2.40 -4.06
C PHE A 36 -7.46 2.00 -3.30
N THR A 37 -8.52 1.74 -4.05
CA THR A 37 -9.83 1.35 -3.54
C THR A 37 -10.62 0.58 -4.60
N SER A 38 -11.64 -0.15 -4.20
CA SER A 38 -12.65 -0.75 -5.09
C SER A 38 -13.96 0.03 -5.01
N CYS A 39 -13.91 1.34 -5.07
CA CYS A 39 -15.07 2.20 -4.88
C CYS A 39 -16.01 2.14 -6.09
N TYR A 40 -17.27 1.87 -5.84
CA TYR A 40 -18.37 1.89 -6.80
C TYR A 40 -19.24 3.14 -6.59
N PRO A 41 -19.86 3.74 -7.62
CA PRO A 41 -19.88 3.33 -9.02
C PRO A 41 -18.73 3.92 -9.83
N LYS A 42 -18.27 3.17 -10.83
CA LYS A 42 -17.49 3.77 -11.91
C LYS A 42 -18.36 4.74 -12.71
N PHE A 43 -17.76 5.82 -13.12
CA PHE A 43 -18.36 6.76 -14.07
C PHE A 43 -18.61 6.05 -15.39
N GLY A 44 -19.89 5.82 -15.69
CA GLY A 44 -20.32 5.11 -16.88
C GLY A 44 -20.12 3.59 -16.77
N GLY A 45 -21.16 2.81 -16.96
CA GLY A 45 -21.10 1.35 -17.02
C GLY A 45 -20.33 0.87 -18.26
N ALA A 46 -19.06 1.23 -18.34
CA ALA A 46 -18.22 0.88 -19.46
C ALA A 46 -18.02 -0.64 -19.48
N ASP A 47 -18.23 -1.22 -20.61
CA ASP A 47 -17.78 -2.55 -20.96
C ASP A 47 -16.29 -2.72 -20.64
N PRO A 48 -15.82 -3.93 -20.32
CA PRO A 48 -14.43 -4.18 -20.11
C PRO A 48 -13.63 -3.65 -21.31
N LEU A 49 -12.62 -2.81 -21.01
CA LEU A 49 -11.78 -2.15 -22.03
C LEU A 49 -10.94 -3.13 -22.84
N CYS A 50 -10.93 -4.41 -22.48
CA CYS A 50 -10.22 -5.46 -23.19
C CYS A 50 -11.01 -6.77 -23.16
N GLU A 51 -10.85 -7.54 -24.22
CA GLU A 51 -11.38 -8.89 -24.34
C GLU A 51 -10.71 -9.82 -23.32
N ALA A 52 -11.50 -10.53 -22.54
CA ALA A 52 -11.01 -11.52 -21.57
C ALA A 52 -10.31 -12.68 -22.28
N LYS A 53 -9.14 -13.09 -21.79
CA LYS A 53 -8.36 -14.20 -22.35
C LYS A 53 -8.06 -15.24 -21.29
N VAL A 54 -8.02 -16.49 -21.71
CA VAL A 54 -7.63 -17.62 -20.86
C VAL A 54 -6.29 -17.34 -20.16
N ASN A 55 -6.20 -17.65 -18.87
CA ASN A 55 -5.03 -17.42 -18.02
C ASN A 55 -4.63 -15.93 -17.85
N GLN A 56 -5.54 -15.02 -18.11
CA GLN A 56 -5.37 -13.60 -17.83
C GLN A 56 -6.07 -13.26 -16.51
N PHE A 57 -5.41 -12.44 -15.67
CA PHE A 57 -6.05 -11.92 -14.46
C PHE A 57 -7.32 -11.11 -14.81
N ASP A 58 -8.33 -11.34 -14.00
CA ASP A 58 -9.58 -10.58 -14.00
C ASP A 58 -9.43 -9.46 -12.97
N VAL A 59 -9.08 -8.28 -13.44
CA VAL A 59 -8.96 -7.10 -12.59
C VAL A 59 -10.36 -6.61 -12.23
N ASP A 60 -10.59 -6.38 -10.92
CA ASP A 60 -11.88 -5.90 -10.42
C ASP A 60 -12.34 -4.66 -11.21
N ARG A 61 -13.55 -4.71 -11.73
CA ARG A 61 -14.16 -3.60 -12.47
C ARG A 61 -14.26 -2.32 -11.64
N ASN A 62 -14.30 -2.44 -10.34
CA ASN A 62 -14.37 -1.34 -9.40
C ASN A 62 -12.99 -0.85 -8.94
N PHE A 63 -11.90 -1.49 -9.38
CA PHE A 63 -10.55 -1.03 -9.08
C PHE A 63 -10.36 0.43 -9.49
N SER A 64 -9.95 1.24 -8.55
CA SER A 64 -9.64 2.65 -8.74
C SER A 64 -8.31 2.98 -8.08
N LEU A 65 -7.43 3.61 -8.84
CA LEU A 65 -6.18 4.14 -8.36
C LEU A 65 -6.21 5.66 -8.54
N LEU A 66 -6.36 6.36 -7.42
CA LEU A 66 -6.58 7.80 -7.37
C LEU A 66 -5.26 8.52 -7.15
N ASN A 67 -4.79 9.33 -8.09
CA ASN A 67 -3.67 10.23 -7.85
C ASN A 67 -4.13 11.37 -6.94
N MET A 68 -3.80 11.26 -5.65
CA MET A 68 -4.26 12.18 -4.61
C MET A 68 -3.43 13.46 -4.56
N PHE A 69 -2.10 13.31 -4.66
CA PHE A 69 -1.16 14.42 -4.51
C PHE A 69 0.07 14.22 -5.39
N THR A 70 0.61 15.32 -5.89
CA THR A 70 1.89 15.32 -6.63
C THR A 70 2.73 16.52 -6.22
N SER A 71 4.04 16.32 -6.19
CA SER A 71 5.02 17.40 -5.94
C SER A 71 4.96 18.52 -6.98
N LYS A 72 4.44 18.23 -8.18
CA LYS A 72 4.27 19.20 -9.29
C LYS A 72 3.17 20.23 -9.01
N THR A 73 2.30 19.96 -8.03
CA THR A 73 1.22 20.89 -7.65
C THR A 73 1.77 22.12 -6.94
N LYS A 74 1.31 23.32 -7.34
CA LYS A 74 1.67 24.60 -6.69
C LYS A 74 1.28 24.57 -5.20
N GLY A 75 2.09 25.16 -4.32
CA GLY A 75 1.95 25.06 -2.87
C GLY A 75 0.54 25.39 -2.34
N LYS A 76 -0.05 26.52 -2.79
CA LYS A 76 -1.42 26.89 -2.37
C LYS A 76 -2.49 25.90 -2.83
N VAL A 77 -2.34 25.30 -4.02
CA VAL A 77 -3.28 24.31 -4.53
C VAL A 77 -3.13 23.00 -3.78
N LEU A 78 -1.90 22.56 -3.56
CA LEU A 78 -1.60 21.36 -2.75
C LEU A 78 -2.18 21.48 -1.34
N GLU A 79 -1.99 22.63 -0.69
CA GLU A 79 -2.56 22.89 0.63
C GLU A 79 -4.09 22.81 0.64
N LYS A 80 -4.75 23.34 -0.40
CA LYS A 80 -6.21 23.21 -0.55
C LYS A 80 -6.64 21.75 -0.73
N GLN A 81 -5.91 20.98 -1.54
CA GLN A 81 -6.15 19.53 -1.72
C GLN A 81 -6.00 18.79 -0.39
N MET A 82 -4.93 19.03 0.35
CA MET A 82 -4.68 18.42 1.67
C MET A 82 -5.81 18.73 2.65
N LYS A 83 -6.24 20.00 2.73
CA LYS A 83 -7.37 20.42 3.59
C LYS A 83 -8.69 19.73 3.18
N THR A 84 -8.93 19.57 1.89
CA THR A 84 -10.12 18.88 1.38
C THR A 84 -10.10 17.39 1.75
N MET A 85 -8.98 16.72 1.53
CA MET A 85 -8.85 15.29 1.88
C MET A 85 -8.91 15.06 3.39
N PHE A 86 -8.34 15.97 4.18
CA PHE A 86 -8.46 15.93 5.64
C PHE A 86 -9.93 16.01 6.10
N ARG A 87 -10.72 16.93 5.51
CA ARG A 87 -12.15 17.04 5.79
C ARG A 87 -12.92 15.78 5.41
N ILE A 88 -12.64 15.21 4.25
CA ILE A 88 -13.25 13.93 3.83
C ILE A 88 -12.89 12.82 4.82
N ALA A 89 -11.62 12.68 5.18
CA ALA A 89 -11.19 11.65 6.11
C ALA A 89 -11.79 11.82 7.52
N SER A 90 -12.02 13.06 7.98
CA SER A 90 -12.66 13.31 9.27
C SER A 90 -14.11 12.81 9.33
N THR A 91 -14.77 12.62 8.19
CA THR A 91 -16.14 12.09 8.16
C THR A 91 -16.20 10.58 8.35
N PHE A 92 -15.11 9.84 8.11
CA PHE A 92 -15.10 8.38 8.19
C PHE A 92 -15.05 7.84 9.63
N GLY A 93 -14.54 8.64 10.58
CA GLY A 93 -14.42 8.25 12.00
C GLY A 93 -15.73 8.33 12.80
N TYR A 94 -16.72 9.03 12.30
CA TYR A 94 -17.98 9.28 13.00
C TYR A 94 -19.10 8.41 12.40
N HIS A 95 -19.14 7.14 12.76
CA HIS A 95 -20.28 6.28 12.51
C HIS A 95 -21.24 6.34 13.71
N THR A 96 -21.99 7.40 13.87
CA THR A 96 -23.23 7.40 14.66
C THR A 96 -24.38 7.00 13.74
N TYR A 97 -25.03 5.90 14.06
CA TYR A 97 -26.26 5.47 13.40
C TYR A 97 -27.29 6.61 13.51
N GLY A 98 -27.69 7.19 12.37
CA GLY A 98 -28.84 8.11 12.32
C GLY A 98 -28.52 9.59 12.11
N GLU A 99 -27.26 10.02 12.08
CA GLU A 99 -26.92 11.42 11.75
C GLU A 99 -26.67 11.60 10.24
N ASP A 100 -26.95 12.81 9.73
CA ASP A 100 -26.76 13.19 8.33
C ASP A 100 -25.35 12.86 7.86
N ARG A 101 -25.24 11.87 6.99
CA ARG A 101 -23.96 11.49 6.39
C ARG A 101 -23.52 12.62 5.49
N TYR A 102 -22.41 13.24 5.80
CA TYR A 102 -21.75 14.12 4.85
C TYR A 102 -21.60 13.41 3.51
N ASN A 103 -22.05 14.04 2.43
CA ASN A 103 -21.89 13.51 1.08
C ASN A 103 -20.41 13.50 0.71
N VAL A 104 -19.78 12.34 0.83
CA VAL A 104 -18.44 12.14 0.29
C VAL A 104 -18.52 12.20 -1.24
N PRO A 105 -17.64 12.94 -1.90
CA PRO A 105 -17.64 12.99 -3.36
C PRO A 105 -17.58 11.60 -3.97
N LEU A 106 -18.30 11.41 -5.08
CA LEU A 106 -18.33 10.13 -5.79
C LEU A 106 -16.92 9.64 -6.13
N GLY A 107 -16.62 8.39 -5.86
CA GLY A 107 -15.30 7.79 -6.07
C GLY A 107 -14.32 7.93 -4.89
N LEU A 108 -14.65 8.69 -3.84
CA LEU A 108 -13.82 8.86 -2.64
C LEU A 108 -14.37 8.10 -1.41
N ASN A 109 -15.41 7.29 -1.58
CA ASN A 109 -15.88 6.43 -0.51
C ASN A 109 -14.86 5.32 -0.23
N LEU A 110 -14.71 4.96 1.06
CA LEU A 110 -13.91 3.81 1.45
C LEU A 110 -14.58 2.51 1.00
N SER A 111 -13.80 1.59 0.44
CA SER A 111 -14.33 0.31 -0.05
C SER A 111 -13.32 -0.82 0.13
N GLY A 112 -13.17 -1.73 -0.84
CA GLY A 112 -12.26 -2.87 -0.79
C GLY A 112 -10.78 -2.48 -0.91
N THR A 113 -9.91 -3.48 -0.72
CA THR A 113 -8.44 -3.35 -0.72
C THR A 113 -7.82 -4.01 -1.96
N PRO A 114 -7.86 -3.38 -3.15
CA PRO A 114 -7.31 -3.93 -4.39
C PRO A 114 -5.79 -3.76 -4.46
N LEU A 115 -5.08 -4.35 -3.49
CA LEU A 115 -3.63 -4.22 -3.35
C LEU A 115 -2.88 -4.86 -4.53
N HIS A 116 -3.33 -6.04 -4.98
CA HIS A 116 -2.64 -6.77 -6.05
C HIS A 116 -2.86 -6.12 -7.42
N GLU A 117 -4.04 -5.58 -7.68
CA GLU A 117 -4.34 -4.75 -8.85
C GLU A 117 -3.45 -3.50 -8.87
N THR A 118 -3.23 -2.89 -7.70
CA THR A 118 -2.30 -1.78 -7.56
C THR A 118 -0.87 -2.19 -7.91
N MET A 119 -0.42 -3.35 -7.44
CA MET A 119 0.91 -3.87 -7.79
C MET A 119 1.05 -4.13 -9.30
N ILE A 120 0.00 -4.56 -9.97
CA ILE A 120 -0.03 -4.66 -11.44
C ILE A 120 0.12 -3.27 -12.07
N ALA A 121 -0.63 -2.27 -11.59
CA ALA A 121 -0.56 -0.90 -12.10
C ALA A 121 0.82 -0.26 -11.91
N LEU A 122 1.54 -0.59 -10.83
CA LEU A 122 2.90 -0.10 -10.58
C LEU A 122 3.89 -0.45 -11.72
N HIS A 123 3.63 -1.49 -12.50
CA HIS A 123 4.45 -1.81 -13.67
C HIS A 123 4.46 -0.72 -14.74
N GLN A 124 3.44 0.14 -14.77
CA GLN A 124 3.35 1.30 -15.67
C GLN A 124 3.72 2.60 -14.95
N ILE A 125 3.28 2.76 -13.71
CA ILE A 125 3.46 4.00 -12.94
C ILE A 125 4.93 4.25 -12.62
N LEU A 126 5.65 3.24 -12.12
CA LEU A 126 7.03 3.42 -11.65
C LEU A 126 7.99 3.88 -12.75
N PRO A 127 8.00 3.29 -13.96
CA PRO A 127 8.83 3.79 -15.06
C PRO A 127 8.45 5.20 -15.51
N SER A 128 7.16 5.52 -15.54
CA SER A 128 6.70 6.86 -15.90
C SER A 128 7.14 7.88 -14.87
N PHE A 129 6.96 7.59 -13.58
CA PHE A 129 7.43 8.46 -12.50
C PHE A 129 8.94 8.69 -12.56
N GLN A 130 9.72 7.63 -12.76
CA GLN A 130 11.19 7.72 -12.86
C GLN A 130 11.61 8.61 -14.01
N LYS A 131 11.01 8.42 -15.19
CA LYS A 131 11.30 9.20 -16.39
C LYS A 131 10.86 10.65 -16.25
N ASP A 132 9.64 10.89 -15.77
CA ASP A 132 9.04 12.22 -15.71
C ASP A 132 9.68 13.15 -14.67
N ASN A 133 10.41 12.59 -13.73
CA ASN A 133 11.11 13.31 -12.67
C ASN A 133 12.64 13.20 -12.76
N ASP A 134 13.18 12.51 -13.78
CA ASP A 134 14.62 12.29 -14.01
C ASP A 134 15.35 11.79 -12.74
N VAL A 135 14.78 10.80 -12.06
CA VAL A 135 15.34 10.25 -10.82
C VAL A 135 15.98 8.90 -11.05
N GLN A 136 17.14 8.66 -10.43
CA GLN A 136 17.87 7.40 -10.57
C GLN A 136 17.33 6.31 -9.65
N LYS A 137 16.86 6.67 -8.46
CA LYS A 137 16.31 5.74 -7.45
C LYS A 137 14.87 6.11 -7.13
N VAL A 138 14.02 5.12 -7.04
CA VAL A 138 12.62 5.28 -6.63
C VAL A 138 12.36 4.48 -5.37
N GLN A 139 11.68 5.10 -4.40
CA GLN A 139 11.17 4.45 -3.21
C GLN A 139 9.66 4.31 -3.35
N CYS A 140 9.17 3.08 -3.43
CA CYS A 140 7.75 2.79 -3.45
C CYS A 140 7.31 2.37 -2.05
N VAL A 141 6.55 3.22 -1.38
CA VAL A 141 6.03 2.95 -0.03
C VAL A 141 4.57 2.56 -0.15
N ILE A 142 4.21 1.37 0.32
CA ILE A 142 2.84 0.87 0.36
C ILE A 142 2.38 0.86 1.81
N LEU A 143 1.33 1.63 2.11
CA LEU A 143 0.75 1.75 3.43
C LEU A 143 -0.65 1.13 3.44
N THR A 144 -0.87 0.13 4.29
CA THR A 144 -2.14 -0.61 4.41
C THR A 144 -2.34 -1.12 5.85
N ASP A 145 -3.55 -1.49 6.21
CA ASP A 145 -3.85 -2.19 7.47
C ASP A 145 -4.08 -3.70 7.28
N GLY A 146 -4.02 -4.19 6.04
CA GLY A 146 -4.28 -5.59 5.73
C GLY A 146 -3.55 -6.12 4.50
N GLU A 147 -3.83 -7.37 4.20
CA GLU A 147 -3.42 -8.03 2.97
C GLU A 147 -4.51 -7.87 1.89
N GLY A 148 -4.10 -7.82 0.62
CA GLY A 148 -5.03 -7.83 -0.51
C GLY A 148 -5.72 -9.19 -0.67
N HIS A 149 -6.88 -9.18 -1.32
CA HIS A 149 -7.55 -10.41 -1.72
C HIS A 149 -6.90 -11.01 -2.97
N PRO A 150 -6.82 -12.36 -3.08
CA PRO A 150 -6.34 -13.00 -4.28
C PRO A 150 -7.18 -12.61 -5.51
N LEU A 151 -6.49 -12.32 -6.61
CA LEU A 151 -7.15 -12.06 -7.89
C LEU A 151 -7.82 -13.32 -8.43
N THR A 152 -8.87 -13.14 -9.20
CA THR A 152 -9.38 -14.17 -10.10
C THR A 152 -8.65 -14.14 -11.44
N TYR A 153 -8.75 -15.20 -12.20
CA TYR A 153 -8.26 -15.28 -13.58
C TYR A 153 -9.30 -15.95 -14.47
N HIS A 154 -9.29 -15.64 -15.74
CA HIS A 154 -10.17 -16.26 -16.71
C HIS A 154 -9.70 -17.67 -17.06
N SER A 155 -10.61 -18.64 -16.98
CA SER A 155 -10.38 -20.03 -17.38
C SER A 155 -11.58 -20.59 -18.12
N GLU A 156 -11.35 -21.60 -18.95
CA GLU A 156 -12.41 -22.31 -19.62
C GLU A 156 -13.13 -23.23 -18.64
N HIS A 157 -14.43 -23.15 -18.62
CA HIS A 157 -15.31 -24.00 -17.84
C HIS A 157 -16.26 -24.75 -18.77
N VAL A 158 -16.49 -26.02 -18.47
CA VAL A 158 -17.52 -26.82 -19.17
C VAL A 158 -18.89 -26.40 -18.65
N SER A 159 -19.83 -26.21 -19.57
CA SER A 159 -21.19 -25.86 -19.19
C SER A 159 -21.85 -26.98 -18.40
N HIS A 160 -22.48 -26.64 -17.30
CA HIS A 160 -23.23 -27.59 -16.48
C HIS A 160 -24.48 -28.15 -17.19
N TYR A 161 -25.04 -27.36 -18.12
CA TYR A 161 -26.25 -27.71 -18.87
C TYR A 161 -25.97 -28.44 -20.18
N ASP A 162 -24.78 -28.23 -20.77
CA ASP A 162 -24.36 -28.84 -22.02
C ASP A 162 -22.86 -29.14 -21.97
N PRO A 163 -22.46 -30.37 -21.62
CA PRO A 163 -21.05 -30.75 -21.50
C PRO A 163 -20.21 -30.59 -22.80
N THR A 164 -20.86 -30.39 -23.95
CA THR A 164 -20.17 -30.16 -25.22
C THR A 164 -19.78 -28.69 -25.41
N LYS A 165 -20.29 -27.81 -24.56
CA LYS A 165 -20.02 -26.38 -24.62
C LYS A 165 -19.10 -25.92 -23.50
N THR A 166 -18.14 -25.10 -23.84
CA THR A 166 -17.30 -24.39 -22.91
C THR A 166 -17.63 -22.90 -22.90
N TYR A 167 -17.36 -22.26 -21.76
CA TYR A 167 -17.48 -20.82 -21.62
C TYR A 167 -16.30 -20.29 -20.80
N LEU A 168 -15.95 -19.02 -21.01
CA LEU A 168 -14.93 -18.35 -20.24
C LEU A 168 -15.53 -17.85 -18.93
N GLY A 169 -15.04 -18.37 -17.81
CA GLY A 169 -15.44 -17.99 -16.46
C GLY A 169 -14.26 -17.57 -15.60
N SER A 170 -14.55 -17.05 -14.40
CA SER A 170 -13.52 -16.64 -13.44
C SER A 170 -13.19 -17.75 -12.47
N SER A 171 -11.90 -17.97 -12.22
CA SER A 171 -11.36 -18.92 -11.25
C SER A 171 -10.46 -18.24 -10.25
N ASN A 172 -10.42 -18.75 -9.01
CA ASN A 172 -9.57 -18.17 -7.96
C ASN A 172 -8.11 -18.61 -8.14
N SER A 173 -7.20 -17.64 -8.15
CA SER A 173 -5.77 -17.87 -8.33
C SER A 173 -5.02 -18.31 -7.06
N ALA A 174 -5.65 -18.26 -5.87
CA ALA A 174 -5.05 -18.74 -4.62
C ALA A 174 -5.11 -20.28 -4.46
N ARG A 175 -5.40 -21.01 -5.52
CA ARG A 175 -5.42 -22.48 -5.50
C ARG A 175 -4.03 -23.05 -5.66
N LYS A 176 -3.83 -24.27 -5.15
CA LYS A 176 -2.68 -25.14 -5.50
C LYS A 176 -2.49 -25.15 -7.01
N ASN A 177 -1.27 -25.09 -7.48
CA ASN A 177 -0.88 -25.12 -8.90
C ASN A 177 -1.11 -23.79 -9.67
N CYS A 178 -1.51 -22.70 -9.02
CA CYS A 178 -1.47 -21.39 -9.64
C CYS A 178 -0.14 -20.69 -9.35
N PHE A 179 0.35 -19.95 -10.33
CA PHE A 179 1.55 -19.15 -10.22
C PHE A 179 1.49 -17.93 -11.13
N LEU A 180 2.14 -16.86 -10.71
CA LEU A 180 2.36 -15.70 -11.56
C LEU A 180 3.51 -15.98 -12.53
N ARG A 181 3.31 -15.74 -13.83
CA ARG A 181 4.37 -15.84 -14.83
C ARG A 181 4.61 -14.49 -15.49
N CYS A 182 5.84 -14.04 -15.43
CA CYS A 182 6.26 -12.87 -16.21
C CYS A 182 6.42 -13.28 -17.69
N ARG A 183 5.53 -12.82 -18.57
CA ARG A 183 5.58 -13.16 -20.00
C ARG A 183 6.86 -12.69 -20.68
N LYS A 184 7.46 -11.60 -20.19
CA LYS A 184 8.67 -11.01 -20.79
C LYS A 184 9.94 -11.80 -20.46
N THR A 185 10.07 -12.30 -19.22
CA THR A 185 11.28 -12.99 -18.74
C THR A 185 11.10 -14.50 -18.66
N GLY A 186 9.88 -15.01 -18.73
CA GLY A 186 9.53 -16.42 -18.50
C GLY A 186 9.59 -16.86 -17.03
N ARG A 187 10.05 -15.99 -16.10
CA ARG A 187 10.13 -16.33 -14.67
C ARG A 187 8.76 -16.57 -14.07
N THR A 188 8.70 -17.51 -13.14
CA THR A 188 7.49 -17.88 -12.40
C THR A 188 7.66 -17.61 -10.92
N TYR A 189 6.56 -17.21 -10.27
CA TYR A 189 6.48 -16.91 -8.85
C TYR A 189 5.30 -17.67 -8.28
N SER A 190 5.56 -18.57 -7.33
CA SER A 190 4.53 -19.37 -6.68
C SER A 190 3.70 -18.48 -5.74
N PHE A 191 2.40 -18.70 -5.74
CA PHE A 191 1.51 -18.06 -4.75
C PHE A 191 1.54 -18.75 -3.39
N GLY A 192 2.28 -19.84 -3.26
CA GLY A 192 2.33 -20.66 -2.05
C GLY A 192 1.07 -21.50 -1.83
N GLU A 193 1.10 -22.28 -0.76
CA GLU A 193 -0.07 -23.00 -0.28
C GLU A 193 -0.70 -22.16 0.83
N GLY A 194 -1.86 -21.58 0.59
CA GLY A 194 -2.51 -20.76 1.62
C GLY A 194 -3.92 -20.34 1.27
N TRP A 195 -4.67 -20.01 2.31
CA TRP A 195 -6.01 -19.46 2.24
C TRP A 195 -5.99 -18.00 1.80
N TYR A 196 -7.16 -17.45 1.50
CA TYR A 196 -7.37 -16.05 1.18
C TYR A 196 -6.52 -15.11 2.04
N GLY A 197 -5.79 -14.18 1.39
CA GLY A 197 -5.02 -13.16 2.09
C GLY A 197 -3.67 -13.65 2.63
N SER A 198 -3.10 -14.75 2.11
CA SER A 198 -1.78 -15.18 2.54
C SER A 198 -0.69 -14.20 2.10
N ALA A 199 0.26 -13.92 2.99
CA ALA A 199 1.43 -13.10 2.70
C ALA A 199 2.21 -13.61 1.48
N SER A 200 2.27 -14.93 1.27
CA SER A 200 2.92 -15.56 0.12
C SER A 200 2.33 -15.13 -1.23
N TYR A 201 1.02 -14.83 -1.27
CA TYR A 201 0.38 -14.32 -2.48
C TYR A 201 0.86 -12.90 -2.82
N THR A 202 0.85 -12.01 -1.85
CA THR A 202 1.41 -10.65 -1.98
C THR A 202 2.90 -10.68 -2.33
N ASP A 203 3.66 -11.58 -1.71
CA ASP A 203 5.09 -11.76 -1.95
C ASP A 203 5.41 -12.14 -3.40
N ALA A 204 4.55 -12.92 -4.07
CA ALA A 204 4.75 -13.28 -5.47
C ALA A 204 4.73 -12.03 -6.38
N PHE A 205 3.80 -11.11 -6.16
CA PHE A 205 3.74 -9.85 -6.89
C PHE A 205 4.92 -8.94 -6.57
N LEU A 206 5.30 -8.84 -5.31
CA LEU A 206 6.45 -8.04 -4.89
C LEU A 206 7.77 -8.57 -5.47
N LYS A 207 7.99 -9.88 -5.44
CA LYS A 207 9.17 -10.51 -6.07
C LYS A 207 9.21 -10.22 -7.57
N ASN A 208 8.08 -10.28 -8.25
CA ASN A 208 7.99 -9.92 -9.66
C ASN A 208 8.34 -8.44 -9.91
N LEU A 209 7.84 -7.52 -9.08
CA LEU A 209 8.18 -6.09 -9.16
C LEU A 209 9.68 -5.85 -8.90
N ARG A 210 10.25 -6.47 -7.86
CA ARG A 210 11.69 -6.35 -7.53
C ARG A 210 12.59 -6.87 -8.64
N ASP A 211 12.24 -8.01 -9.24
CA ASP A 211 12.99 -8.56 -10.38
C ASP A 211 12.93 -7.65 -11.61
N LYS A 212 11.80 -6.98 -11.81
CA LYS A 212 11.63 -6.05 -12.93
C LYS A 212 12.29 -4.70 -12.70
N PHE A 213 12.34 -4.24 -11.46
CA PHE A 213 12.86 -2.93 -11.07
C PHE A 213 13.95 -3.04 -9.99
N PRO A 214 15.13 -3.59 -10.32
CA PRO A 214 16.19 -3.87 -9.33
C PRO A 214 16.76 -2.61 -8.66
N ASN A 215 16.58 -1.43 -9.25
CA ASN A 215 17.04 -0.14 -8.71
C ASN A 215 15.96 0.59 -7.89
N MET A 216 14.84 -0.06 -7.63
CA MET A 216 13.73 0.50 -6.86
C MET A 216 13.54 -0.26 -5.56
N ASN A 217 13.25 0.45 -4.49
CA ASN A 217 12.94 -0.16 -3.20
C ASN A 217 11.43 -0.20 -2.97
N PHE A 218 10.95 -1.34 -2.52
CA PHE A 218 9.55 -1.56 -2.13
C PHE A 218 9.49 -1.70 -0.61
N ILE A 219 8.83 -0.77 0.04
CA ILE A 219 8.72 -0.68 1.50
C ILE A 219 7.26 -0.85 1.85
N GLY A 220 6.95 -1.85 2.68
CA GLY A 220 5.61 -2.04 3.23
C GLY A 220 5.50 -1.36 4.61
N ILE A 221 4.39 -0.71 4.88
CA ILE A 221 4.03 -0.22 6.21
C ILE A 221 2.64 -0.74 6.53
N ARG A 222 2.54 -1.60 7.53
CA ARG A 222 1.27 -2.11 8.04
C ARG A 222 0.91 -1.43 9.35
N LEU A 223 -0.27 -0.85 9.36
CA LEU A 223 -0.84 -0.30 10.58
C LEU A 223 -1.57 -1.41 11.34
N LEU A 224 -1.19 -1.58 12.59
CA LEU A 224 -1.65 -2.69 13.42
C LEU A 224 -2.42 -2.19 14.64
N THR A 225 -3.55 -2.80 14.91
CA THR A 225 -4.18 -2.71 16.21
C THR A 225 -3.42 -3.57 17.24
N SER A 226 -3.73 -3.42 18.51
CA SER A 226 -3.07 -4.22 19.56
C SER A 226 -3.32 -5.73 19.41
N GLY A 227 -4.46 -6.13 18.79
CA GLY A 227 -4.81 -7.53 18.54
C GLY A 227 -4.07 -8.15 17.34
N ASP A 228 -3.74 -7.35 16.34
CA ASP A 228 -3.21 -7.85 15.06
C ASP A 228 -1.72 -8.11 15.06
N SER A 229 -1.00 -7.57 16.05
CA SER A 229 0.46 -7.62 16.10
C SER A 229 1.02 -9.05 16.13
N TYR A 230 0.37 -9.96 16.87
CA TYR A 230 0.82 -11.34 16.93
C TYR A 230 0.62 -12.06 15.59
N SER A 231 -0.56 -11.92 14.98
CA SER A 231 -0.85 -12.50 13.67
C SER A 231 0.13 -12.00 12.62
N PHE A 232 0.39 -10.68 12.58
CA PHE A 232 1.37 -10.09 11.68
C PHE A 232 2.76 -10.68 11.84
N LEU A 233 3.26 -10.77 13.08
CA LEU A 233 4.59 -11.29 13.34
C LEU A 233 4.70 -12.78 13.02
N SER A 234 3.71 -13.60 13.43
CA SER A 234 3.74 -15.05 13.22
C SER A 234 3.53 -15.47 11.76
N THR A 235 3.00 -14.59 10.92
CA THR A 235 2.88 -14.84 9.48
C THR A 235 4.26 -14.81 8.77
N HIS A 236 5.20 -14.05 9.32
CA HIS A 236 6.49 -13.79 8.67
C HIS A 236 7.70 -14.32 9.45
N LEU A 237 7.54 -14.62 10.73
CA LEU A 237 8.61 -15.02 11.64
C LEU A 237 8.21 -16.27 12.41
N ASP A 238 9.19 -17.10 12.73
CA ASP A 238 9.04 -18.29 13.55
C ASP A 238 10.13 -18.36 14.64
N GLY A 239 10.02 -19.37 15.49
CA GLY A 239 11.03 -19.68 16.51
C GLY A 239 11.50 -18.48 17.34
N THR A 240 12.81 -18.35 17.46
CA THR A 240 13.48 -17.31 18.25
C THR A 240 13.21 -15.91 17.70
N ASP A 241 13.13 -15.75 16.37
CA ASP A 241 12.90 -14.45 15.75
C ASP A 241 11.51 -13.92 16.06
N LEU A 242 10.50 -14.77 16.08
CA LEU A 242 9.15 -14.40 16.53
C LEU A 242 9.13 -13.97 18.00
N ILE A 243 9.84 -14.68 18.87
CA ILE A 243 9.92 -14.34 20.30
C ILE A 243 10.57 -12.94 20.47
N ASN A 244 11.71 -12.72 19.82
CA ASN A 244 12.43 -11.45 19.87
C ASN A 244 11.58 -10.29 19.33
N ALA A 245 10.93 -10.47 18.19
CA ALA A 245 10.06 -9.47 17.60
C ALA A 245 8.86 -9.13 18.48
N ARG A 246 8.30 -10.12 19.21
CA ARG A 246 7.24 -9.87 20.20
C ARG A 246 7.70 -9.04 21.39
N VAL A 247 8.91 -9.30 21.88
CA VAL A 247 9.52 -8.49 22.96
C VAL A 247 9.75 -7.06 22.45
N GLU A 248 10.31 -6.90 21.26
CA GLU A 248 10.51 -5.60 20.64
C GLU A 248 9.18 -4.85 20.46
N TRP A 249 8.15 -5.51 19.93
CA TRP A 249 6.81 -4.93 19.80
C TRP A 249 6.20 -4.45 21.13
N ARG A 250 6.35 -5.22 22.20
CA ARG A 250 5.83 -4.81 23.53
C ARG A 250 6.47 -3.51 24.01
N ASN A 251 7.75 -3.32 23.71
CA ASN A 251 8.53 -2.19 24.20
C ASN A 251 8.38 -0.95 23.31
N THR A 252 8.32 -1.14 21.98
CA THR A 252 8.44 -0.05 21.00
C THR A 252 7.16 0.20 20.20
N LYS A 253 6.21 -0.77 20.22
CA LYS A 253 5.01 -0.75 19.37
C LYS A 253 5.29 -0.69 17.87
N THR A 254 6.46 -1.21 17.49
CA THR A 254 6.94 -1.29 16.11
C THR A 254 7.64 -2.63 15.88
N ALA A 255 7.69 -3.06 14.63
CA ALA A 255 8.48 -4.21 14.21
C ALA A 255 8.99 -4.00 12.77
N SER A 256 10.09 -4.66 12.44
CA SER A 256 10.64 -4.65 11.07
C SER A 256 10.89 -6.10 10.63
N ILE A 257 10.38 -6.44 9.46
CA ILE A 257 10.46 -7.78 8.87
C ILE A 257 11.18 -7.69 7.53
N LYS A 258 12.20 -8.54 7.33
CA LYS A 258 13.00 -8.64 6.10
C LYS A 258 12.74 -9.92 5.31
N THR A 259 11.94 -10.82 5.84
CA THR A 259 11.60 -12.13 5.25
C THR A 259 10.41 -12.08 4.30
N SER A 260 9.74 -10.93 4.19
CA SER A 260 8.63 -10.72 3.25
C SER A 260 9.11 -10.37 1.83
N GLY A 261 8.19 -10.30 0.89
CA GLY A 261 8.47 -9.83 -0.49
C GLY A 261 8.93 -8.38 -0.57
N TYR A 262 8.63 -7.53 0.42
CA TYR A 262 9.16 -6.18 0.53
C TYR A 262 10.69 -6.20 0.81
N HIS A 263 11.38 -5.10 0.52
CA HIS A 263 12.76 -4.92 1.00
C HIS A 263 12.79 -4.79 2.52
N THR A 264 11.78 -4.11 3.07
CA THR A 264 11.49 -4.09 4.51
C THR A 264 9.98 -3.91 4.70
N TYR A 265 9.41 -4.68 5.60
CA TYR A 265 8.01 -4.58 5.98
C TYR A 265 7.89 -4.13 7.42
N PHE A 266 7.42 -2.91 7.64
CA PHE A 266 7.26 -2.33 8.96
C PHE A 266 5.84 -2.58 9.49
N GLY A 267 5.75 -3.08 10.71
CA GLY A 267 4.53 -3.05 11.52
C GLY A 267 4.56 -1.86 12.46
N LEU A 268 3.53 -1.01 12.42
CA LEU A 268 3.40 0.16 13.29
C LEU A 268 2.07 0.09 14.03
N SER A 269 2.08 0.37 15.34
CA SER A 269 0.83 0.52 16.09
C SER A 269 0.07 1.75 15.61
N SER A 270 -1.22 1.59 15.30
CA SER A 270 -2.12 2.69 14.94
C SER A 270 -2.15 3.78 16.02
N ASN A 271 -2.06 3.40 17.29
CA ASN A 271 -2.00 4.34 18.42
C ASN A 271 -0.69 5.16 18.47
N ALA A 272 0.37 4.73 17.78
CA ALA A 272 1.63 5.47 17.72
C ALA A 272 1.57 6.66 16.74
N LEU A 273 0.56 6.70 15.88
CA LEU A 273 0.36 7.76 14.88
C LEU A 273 -0.39 9.00 15.41
N SER A 274 -1.05 8.89 16.57
CA SER A 274 -2.01 9.89 17.07
C SER A 274 -1.40 11.17 17.66
N ASN A 275 -0.09 11.41 17.51
CA ASN A 275 0.55 12.53 18.17
C ASN A 275 1.04 13.61 17.19
N ASP A 276 0.74 14.88 17.51
CA ASP A 276 1.17 16.06 16.78
C ASP A 276 2.68 16.31 16.95
N THR A 277 3.46 16.10 15.89
CA THR A 277 4.85 16.52 15.82
C THR A 277 5.09 17.20 14.48
N GLU A 278 5.41 18.49 14.52
CA GLU A 278 5.86 19.23 13.36
C GLU A 278 7.27 18.82 12.95
N PHE A 279 7.46 18.73 11.64
CA PHE A 279 8.73 18.39 11.04
C PHE A 279 9.44 19.68 10.59
N GLU A 280 10.44 20.12 11.31
CA GLU A 280 11.21 21.31 10.97
C GLU A 280 12.54 20.96 10.30
N VAL A 281 12.69 21.32 9.05
CA VAL A 281 13.97 21.22 8.28
C VAL A 281 14.17 22.50 7.48
N LYS A 282 15.42 22.98 7.39
CA LYS A 282 15.78 24.14 6.57
C LYS A 282 15.77 23.76 5.09
N GLU A 283 15.52 24.72 4.20
CA GLU A 283 15.44 24.48 2.74
C GLU A 283 16.76 24.00 2.12
N ASP A 284 17.91 24.34 2.75
CA ASP A 284 19.27 23.99 2.32
C ASP A 284 19.89 22.86 3.17
N ALA A 285 19.07 22.10 3.89
CA ALA A 285 19.53 21.07 4.80
C ALA A 285 20.30 19.95 4.11
N THR A 286 21.47 19.61 4.65
CA THR A 286 22.24 18.45 4.19
C THR A 286 21.57 17.13 4.54
N LYS A 287 21.96 16.02 3.89
CA LYS A 287 21.51 14.66 4.24
C LYS A 287 21.64 14.35 5.75
N ALA A 288 22.71 14.85 6.39
CA ALA A 288 22.95 14.69 7.82
C ALA A 288 21.96 15.50 8.66
N ASP A 289 21.63 16.74 8.23
CA ASP A 289 20.65 17.59 8.91
C ASP A 289 19.25 17.01 8.78
N ILE A 290 18.91 16.48 7.62
CA ILE A 290 17.65 15.76 7.35
C ILE A 290 17.52 14.55 8.30
N LYS A 291 18.56 13.70 8.37
CA LYS A 291 18.64 12.60 9.31
C LYS A 291 18.43 13.05 10.76
N LYS A 292 19.08 14.13 11.15
CA LYS A 292 19.02 14.69 12.50
C LYS A 292 17.66 15.28 12.85
N ALA A 293 17.04 16.03 11.93
CA ALA A 293 15.72 16.61 12.08
C ALA A 293 14.64 15.51 12.15
N PHE A 294 14.72 14.53 11.28
CA PHE A 294 13.83 13.38 11.29
C PHE A 294 13.97 12.56 12.58
N ALA A 295 15.22 12.31 13.04
CA ALA A 295 15.51 11.66 14.31
C ALA A 295 15.00 12.48 15.51
N LYS A 296 15.02 13.83 15.44
CA LYS A 296 14.50 14.71 16.49
C LYS A 296 12.98 14.67 16.58
N THR A 297 12.29 14.71 15.45
CA THR A 297 10.81 14.60 15.37
C THR A 297 10.33 13.28 15.97
N LEU A 298 11.10 12.22 15.84
CA LEU A 298 10.78 10.90 16.35
C LEU A 298 11.30 10.63 17.76
N LYS A 299 12.22 11.46 18.29
CA LYS A 299 12.73 11.35 19.67
C LYS A 299 11.67 11.60 20.74
N GLY A 300 10.64 12.37 20.44
CA GLY A 300 9.53 12.64 21.37
C GLY A 300 8.65 11.41 21.65
N LYS A 301 8.87 10.30 20.96
CA LYS A 301 8.05 9.09 21.02
C LYS A 301 8.92 7.85 21.02
N LYS A 302 8.44 6.82 21.68
CA LYS A 302 9.08 5.50 21.85
C LYS A 302 9.23 4.71 20.53
N MET A 303 9.35 5.39 19.38
CA MET A 303 9.65 4.70 18.13
C MET A 303 11.10 4.22 18.15
N ASN A 304 11.31 2.96 17.84
CA ASN A 304 12.63 2.34 17.91
C ASN A 304 13.58 3.06 16.94
N LYS A 305 14.69 3.58 17.46
CA LYS A 305 15.74 4.23 16.68
C LYS A 305 16.26 3.35 15.55
N LYS A 306 16.23 2.03 15.72
CA LYS A 306 16.66 1.05 14.73
C LYS A 306 15.75 1.07 13.50
N ILE A 307 14.42 1.02 13.68
CA ILE A 307 13.46 1.07 12.58
C ILE A 307 13.55 2.38 11.82
N LEU A 308 13.70 3.48 12.56
CA LEU A 308 13.93 4.77 11.97
C LEU A 308 15.21 4.82 11.15
N SER A 309 16.31 4.30 11.68
CA SER A 309 17.58 4.22 10.95
C SER A 309 17.44 3.38 9.68
N GLU A 310 16.81 2.21 9.79
CA GLU A 310 16.53 1.33 8.63
C GLU A 310 15.66 2.01 7.57
N PHE A 311 14.63 2.73 8.00
CA PHE A 311 13.77 3.49 7.04
C PHE A 311 14.58 4.62 6.37
N ILE A 312 15.34 5.38 7.12
CA ILE A 312 16.18 6.46 6.58
C ILE A 312 17.25 5.90 5.63
N GLU A 313 17.88 4.77 5.96
CA GLU A 313 18.86 4.12 5.08
C GLU A 313 18.27 3.68 3.76
N LEU A 314 17.01 3.25 3.77
CA LEU A 314 16.28 2.86 2.55
C LEU A 314 15.88 4.08 1.71
N VAL A 315 15.53 5.20 2.35
CA VAL A 315 14.95 6.39 1.69
C VAL A 315 16.01 7.45 1.35
N ALA A 316 17.13 7.47 2.03
CA ALA A 316 18.23 8.42 1.84
C ALA A 316 19.37 7.85 1.01
#